data_1a1064acd8ada10b41065eac8b28514c
#
_entry.id   1a1064acd8ada10b41065eac8b28514c
#
_cell.length_a   1.000
_cell.length_b   1.000
_cell.length_c   1.000
_cell.angle_alpha   90.00
_cell.angle_beta   90.00
_cell.angle_gamma   90.00
#
_symmetry.space_group_name_H-M   'P 1'
#
loop_
_entity.id
_entity.type
_entity.pdbx_description
1 polymer ?
#
loop_
_entity_poly.entity_id
_entity_poly.type
_entity_poly.pdbx_seq_one_letter_code
_entity_poly.pdbx_strand_id
1 'polypeptide(L)'
;MSRLNWMGASLIGAVVLTGLLAGCDHDSDINIISSGNSNLVNGGIRLHDGLVTLHAKGSPDATISATGDLGIDQHAVEVNANQRSLLQQYYRNAAAVRQHGIETGKAGAAIAGQAISSVAKGIAKGDTDQIDKEIDAKTAVVTQTALKICGDLAGIKTAQDALASQLPAFKPYAAIVDAGAVIDCEKDAKD
;
A
#
# COMPACT_ATOMS: atom_id res chain seq x y z
N MET A 1 -21.75 61.98 41.35
CA MET A 1 -21.97 62.60 40.04
C MET A 1 -21.06 61.81 39.06
N SER A 2 -21.72 61.11 38.29
CA SER A 2 -21.70 61.06 36.85
C SER A 2 -20.81 59.98 36.18
N ARG A 3 -21.56 59.04 35.61
CA ARG A 3 -21.41 58.34 34.25
C ARG A 3 -20.30 57.36 34.13
N LEU A 4 -20.60 56.07 34.22
CA LEU A 4 -21.18 55.16 33.23
C LEU A 4 -20.67 55.42 31.81
N ASN A 5 -19.76 54.55 31.33
CA ASN A 5 -19.72 54.25 29.93
C ASN A 5 -19.41 52.76 29.73
N TRP A 6 -20.42 52.10 29.25
CA TRP A 6 -20.47 50.76 28.71
C TRP A 6 -19.98 50.78 27.28
N MET A 7 -18.93 50.05 26.99
CA MET A 7 -18.65 49.67 25.63
C MET A 7 -18.29 48.20 25.60
N GLY A 8 -19.25 47.43 25.15
CA GLY A 8 -19.07 46.03 24.83
C GLY A 8 -18.14 45.87 23.64
N ALA A 9 -17.15 45.06 23.80
CA ALA A 9 -16.36 44.52 22.68
C ALA A 9 -16.65 43.03 22.61
N SER A 10 -17.52 42.66 21.65
CA SER A 10 -17.73 41.28 21.25
C SER A 10 -16.45 40.77 20.61
N LEU A 11 -15.69 39.99 21.35
CA LEU A 11 -14.61 39.16 20.77
C LEU A 11 -15.25 37.93 20.13
N ILE A 12 -15.48 38.03 18.83
CA ILE A 12 -15.76 36.88 17.98
C ILE A 12 -14.49 36.02 17.98
N GLY A 13 -14.54 34.96 18.75
CA GLY A 13 -13.49 33.92 18.73
C GLY A 13 -13.51 33.23 17.41
N ALA A 14 -12.54 33.53 16.54
CA ALA A 14 -12.21 32.71 15.39
C ALA A 14 -11.63 31.41 15.92
N VAL A 15 -12.45 30.36 15.97
CA VAL A 15 -11.98 29.00 16.15
C VAL A 15 -11.26 28.62 14.86
N VAL A 16 -9.95 28.79 14.86
CA VAL A 16 -9.07 28.20 13.85
C VAL A 16 -9.11 26.70 14.09
N LEU A 17 -9.91 26.00 13.29
CA LEU A 17 -9.86 24.56 13.15
C LEU A 17 -8.53 24.22 12.45
N THR A 18 -7.45 24.21 13.21
CA THR A 18 -6.20 23.56 12.76
C THR A 18 -6.50 22.07 12.70
N GLY A 19 -6.83 21.61 11.50
CA GLY A 19 -7.04 20.20 11.20
C GLY A 19 -5.82 19.41 11.63
N LEU A 20 -6.02 18.58 12.63
CA LEU A 20 -5.18 17.45 12.94
C LEU A 20 -5.31 16.46 11.77
N LEU A 21 -4.52 16.68 10.73
CA LEU A 21 -4.05 15.59 9.90
C LEU A 21 -3.01 14.83 10.74
N ALA A 22 -3.47 14.17 11.79
CA ALA A 22 -2.74 13.07 12.37
C ALA A 22 -2.72 12.00 11.29
N GLY A 23 -1.71 12.06 10.43
CA GLY A 23 -1.37 10.95 9.57
C GLY A 23 -1.24 9.75 10.49
N CYS A 24 -1.95 8.69 10.17
CA CYS A 24 -1.66 7.38 10.71
C CYS A 24 -0.22 7.08 10.31
N ASP A 25 0.69 7.29 11.26
CA ASP A 25 2.05 6.81 11.21
C ASP A 25 1.96 5.30 11.51
N HIS A 26 1.38 4.60 10.56
CA HIS A 26 1.49 3.17 10.46
C HIS A 26 2.62 2.95 9.49
N ASP A 27 3.69 2.33 9.95
CA ASP A 27 4.78 1.84 9.10
C ASP A 27 4.21 0.84 8.09
N SER A 28 3.52 1.38 7.08
CA SER A 28 3.03 0.59 5.97
C SER A 28 4.23 0.26 5.10
N ASP A 29 4.68 -0.98 5.16
CA ASP A 29 5.75 -1.55 4.34
C ASP A 29 5.53 -1.41 2.82
N ILE A 30 4.40 -0.81 2.42
CA ILE A 30 3.99 -0.64 1.03
C ILE A 30 3.77 0.84 0.73
N ASN A 31 4.71 1.44 0.00
CA ASN A 31 4.57 2.78 -0.54
C ASN A 31 4.30 2.71 -2.05
N ILE A 32 3.06 2.99 -2.45
CA ILE A 32 2.64 2.95 -3.85
C ILE A 32 2.54 4.36 -4.39
N ILE A 33 3.52 4.76 -5.19
CA ILE A 33 3.52 6.04 -5.88
C ILE A 33 2.85 5.87 -7.26
N SER A 34 1.85 6.67 -7.54
CA SER A 34 1.03 6.59 -8.77
C SER A 34 1.81 6.90 -10.08
N SER A 35 3.04 7.37 -9.99
CA SER A 35 3.88 7.79 -11.12
C SER A 35 4.71 6.68 -11.79
N GLY A 36 4.27 5.43 -11.72
CA GLY A 36 4.98 4.31 -12.40
C GLY A 36 5.98 3.56 -11.53
N ASN A 37 6.42 4.14 -10.43
CA ASN A 37 7.35 3.54 -9.48
C ASN A 37 6.61 3.09 -8.23
N SER A 38 6.88 1.88 -7.76
CA SER A 38 6.34 1.37 -6.50
C SER A 38 7.44 0.74 -5.67
N ASN A 39 7.47 1.06 -4.38
CA ASN A 39 8.31 0.41 -3.39
C ASN A 39 7.43 -0.51 -2.56
N LEU A 40 7.81 -1.77 -2.45
CA LEU A 40 7.13 -2.78 -1.67
C LEU A 40 8.11 -3.32 -0.63
N VAL A 41 7.59 -3.76 0.52
CA VAL A 41 8.37 -4.42 1.58
C VAL A 41 9.61 -3.59 1.96
N ASN A 42 9.38 -2.40 2.55
CA ASN A 42 10.44 -1.47 2.99
C ASN A 42 11.49 -1.13 1.91
N GLY A 43 11.09 -1.13 0.64
CA GLY A 43 11.98 -0.87 -0.48
C GLY A 43 12.82 -2.06 -0.93
N GLY A 44 12.63 -3.24 -0.32
CA GLY A 44 13.28 -4.47 -0.76
C GLY A 44 12.84 -4.93 -2.16
N ILE A 45 11.64 -4.52 -2.59
CA ILE A 45 11.11 -4.78 -3.93
C ILE A 45 10.71 -3.44 -4.55
N ARG A 46 11.20 -3.15 -5.75
CA ARG A 46 10.82 -1.97 -6.53
C ARG A 46 10.29 -2.40 -7.89
N LEU A 47 9.20 -1.79 -8.32
CA LEU A 47 8.68 -1.97 -9.68
C LEU A 47 8.85 -0.66 -10.44
N HIS A 48 9.70 -0.69 -11.48
CA HIS A 48 10.04 0.48 -12.30
C HIS A 48 10.31 0.02 -13.74
N ASP A 49 9.80 0.75 -14.73
CA ASP A 49 10.01 0.52 -16.17
C ASP A 49 9.81 -0.94 -16.61
N GLY A 50 8.81 -1.61 -16.02
CA GLY A 50 8.51 -3.00 -16.37
C GLY A 50 9.49 -4.03 -15.80
N LEU A 51 10.36 -3.64 -14.89
CA LEU A 51 11.26 -4.51 -14.15
C LEU A 51 10.93 -4.53 -12.67
N VAL A 52 11.05 -5.68 -12.05
CA VAL A 52 11.08 -5.83 -10.61
C VAL A 52 12.53 -5.83 -10.17
N THR A 53 12.94 -4.86 -9.37
CA THR A 53 14.28 -4.78 -8.77
C THR A 53 14.21 -5.25 -7.33
N LEU A 54 15.09 -6.16 -6.96
CA LEU A 54 15.25 -6.71 -5.62
C LEU A 54 16.48 -6.09 -4.96
N HIS A 55 16.27 -5.51 -3.79
CA HIS A 55 17.33 -4.95 -2.98
C HIS A 55 17.49 -5.74 -1.69
N ALA A 56 18.63 -6.39 -1.52
CA ALA A 56 18.99 -7.10 -0.30
C ALA A 56 20.25 -6.48 0.29
N LYS A 57 20.22 -6.18 1.60
CA LYS A 57 21.34 -5.52 2.27
C LYS A 57 22.65 -6.32 2.10
N GLY A 58 23.67 -5.66 1.60
CA GLY A 58 24.99 -6.26 1.40
C GLY A 58 25.12 -7.14 0.15
N SER A 59 24.13 -7.10 -0.72
CA SER A 59 24.15 -7.83 -2.02
C SER A 59 23.89 -6.85 -3.17
N PRO A 60 24.39 -7.14 -4.37
CA PRO A 60 24.03 -6.37 -5.56
C PRO A 60 22.52 -6.40 -5.81
N ASP A 61 21.99 -5.41 -6.52
CA ASP A 61 20.59 -5.44 -6.94
C ASP A 61 20.36 -6.56 -7.96
N ALA A 62 19.23 -7.26 -7.82
CA ALA A 62 18.75 -8.19 -8.83
C ALA A 62 17.54 -7.61 -9.56
N THR A 63 17.40 -7.94 -10.84
CA THR A 63 16.28 -7.54 -11.68
C THR A 63 15.56 -8.74 -12.25
N ILE A 64 14.22 -8.68 -12.25
CA ILE A 64 13.36 -9.71 -12.84
C ILE A 64 12.49 -9.08 -13.90
N SER A 65 12.52 -9.62 -15.13
CA SER A 65 11.65 -9.18 -16.22
C SER A 65 10.30 -9.92 -16.20
N ALA A 66 9.32 -9.40 -16.94
CA ALA A 66 8.03 -10.06 -17.15
C ALA A 66 8.16 -11.43 -17.84
N THR A 67 9.22 -11.63 -18.63
CA THR A 67 9.55 -12.89 -19.31
C THR A 67 10.29 -13.88 -18.42
N GLY A 68 10.60 -13.50 -17.16
CA GLY A 68 11.29 -14.34 -16.19
C GLY A 68 12.80 -14.40 -16.43
N ASP A 69 13.38 -13.35 -17.01
CA ASP A 69 14.84 -13.21 -17.05
C ASP A 69 15.32 -12.62 -15.72
N LEU A 70 16.44 -13.13 -15.24
CA LEU A 70 17.10 -12.68 -14.02
C LEU A 70 18.42 -12.00 -14.36
N GLY A 71 18.61 -10.79 -13.88
CA GLY A 71 19.89 -10.10 -13.88
C GLY A 71 20.37 -9.85 -12.45
N ILE A 72 21.66 -9.99 -12.18
CA ILE A 72 22.28 -9.62 -10.90
C ILE A 72 23.51 -8.78 -11.23
N ASP A 73 23.60 -7.61 -10.61
CA ASP A 73 24.69 -6.66 -10.89
C ASP A 73 24.83 -6.39 -12.40
N GLN A 74 23.71 -6.21 -13.10
CA GLN A 74 23.61 -6.00 -14.55
C GLN A 74 24.08 -7.19 -15.41
N HIS A 75 24.40 -8.33 -14.82
CA HIS A 75 24.78 -9.54 -15.54
C HIS A 75 23.61 -10.51 -15.60
N ALA A 76 23.34 -11.05 -16.80
CA ALA A 76 22.30 -12.05 -16.97
C ALA A 76 22.68 -13.36 -16.22
N VAL A 77 21.70 -13.91 -15.51
CA VAL A 77 21.83 -15.20 -14.83
C VAL A 77 21.09 -16.25 -15.66
N GLU A 78 21.79 -17.32 -16.03
CA GLU A 78 21.15 -18.44 -16.70
C GLU A 78 20.17 -19.14 -15.76
N VAL A 79 18.95 -19.37 -16.25
CA VAL A 79 17.88 -20.02 -15.52
C VAL A 79 17.24 -21.10 -16.37
N ASN A 80 16.90 -22.23 -15.76
CA ASN A 80 16.16 -23.30 -16.44
C ASN A 80 14.65 -22.93 -16.55
N ALA A 81 13.88 -23.74 -17.26
CA ALA A 81 12.46 -23.48 -17.50
C ALA A 81 11.62 -23.38 -16.23
N ASN A 82 11.90 -24.17 -15.19
CA ASN A 82 11.20 -24.12 -13.91
C ASN A 82 11.52 -22.83 -13.14
N GLN A 83 12.80 -22.48 -13.06
CA GLN A 83 13.25 -21.22 -12.43
C GLN A 83 12.68 -20.01 -13.16
N ARG A 84 12.64 -20.02 -14.48
CA ARG A 84 11.99 -18.97 -15.29
C ARG A 84 10.51 -18.83 -14.95
N SER A 85 9.79 -19.92 -14.80
CA SER A 85 8.39 -19.92 -14.40
C SER A 85 8.19 -19.30 -13.01
N LEU A 86 9.06 -19.60 -12.05
CA LEU A 86 9.04 -19.01 -10.72
C LEU A 86 9.34 -17.50 -10.75
N LEU A 87 10.29 -17.05 -11.56
CA LEU A 87 10.59 -15.62 -11.76
C LEU A 87 9.40 -14.89 -12.38
N GLN A 88 8.72 -15.49 -13.36
CA GLN A 88 7.49 -14.95 -13.91
C GLN A 88 6.37 -14.86 -12.86
N GLN A 89 6.26 -15.85 -11.98
CA GLN A 89 5.29 -15.82 -10.88
C GLN A 89 5.62 -14.70 -9.90
N TYR A 90 6.89 -14.56 -9.52
CA TYR A 90 7.36 -13.46 -8.68
C TYR A 90 6.99 -12.11 -9.30
N TYR A 91 7.33 -11.90 -10.56
CA TYR A 91 7.02 -10.67 -11.29
C TYR A 91 5.52 -10.36 -11.31
N ARG A 92 4.68 -11.35 -11.67
CA ARG A 92 3.23 -11.18 -11.74
C ARG A 92 2.63 -10.76 -10.39
N ASN A 93 3.07 -11.41 -9.31
CA ASN A 93 2.58 -11.08 -7.98
C ASN A 93 3.04 -9.68 -7.53
N ALA A 94 4.28 -9.29 -7.81
CA ALA A 94 4.76 -7.92 -7.52
C ALA A 94 3.97 -6.87 -8.31
N ALA A 95 3.66 -7.12 -9.56
CA ALA A 95 2.81 -6.25 -10.38
C ALA A 95 1.37 -6.19 -9.87
N ALA A 96 0.83 -7.32 -9.38
CA ALA A 96 -0.51 -7.41 -8.80
C ALA A 96 -0.61 -6.64 -7.48
N VAL A 97 0.39 -6.74 -6.58
CA VAL A 97 0.46 -5.91 -5.36
C VAL A 97 0.36 -4.43 -5.72
N ARG A 98 1.13 -3.97 -6.72
CA ARG A 98 1.05 -2.59 -7.18
C ARG A 98 -0.34 -2.22 -7.70
N GLN A 99 -0.93 -3.07 -8.56
CA GLN A 99 -2.25 -2.83 -9.15
C GLN A 99 -3.34 -2.74 -8.07
N HIS A 100 -3.40 -3.73 -7.16
CA HIS A 100 -4.39 -3.75 -6.09
C HIS A 100 -4.17 -2.60 -5.09
N GLY A 101 -2.92 -2.19 -4.85
CA GLY A 101 -2.63 -1.03 -4.03
C GLY A 101 -3.14 0.28 -4.64
N ILE A 102 -2.99 0.47 -5.96
CA ILE A 102 -3.58 1.61 -6.67
C ILE A 102 -5.12 1.58 -6.58
N GLU A 103 -5.73 0.41 -6.72
CA GLU A 103 -7.18 0.24 -6.60
C GLU A 103 -7.66 0.56 -5.18
N THR A 104 -6.96 0.07 -4.16
CA THR A 104 -7.23 0.37 -2.74
C THR A 104 -7.13 1.86 -2.47
N GLY A 105 -6.07 2.52 -2.96
CA GLY A 105 -5.89 3.96 -2.79
C GLY A 105 -7.00 4.78 -3.46
N LYS A 106 -7.44 4.40 -4.66
CA LYS A 106 -8.58 5.03 -5.35
C LYS A 106 -9.89 4.83 -4.59
N ALA A 107 -10.14 3.62 -4.08
CA ALA A 107 -11.33 3.32 -3.28
C ALA A 107 -11.34 4.12 -1.97
N GLY A 108 -10.21 4.19 -1.26
CA GLY A 108 -10.07 5.00 -0.05
C GLY A 108 -10.31 6.50 -0.31
N ALA A 109 -9.74 7.06 -1.38
CA ALA A 109 -9.97 8.45 -1.76
C ALA A 109 -11.45 8.72 -2.09
N ALA A 110 -12.14 7.79 -2.74
CA ALA A 110 -13.57 7.91 -3.02
C ALA A 110 -14.42 7.88 -1.75
N ILE A 111 -14.05 7.05 -0.77
CA ILE A 111 -14.71 7.02 0.56
C ILE A 111 -14.53 8.35 1.27
N ALA A 112 -13.30 8.87 1.33
CA ALA A 112 -13.02 10.14 1.98
C ALA A 112 -13.82 11.30 1.35
N GLY A 113 -13.85 11.39 0.03
CA GLY A 113 -14.62 12.40 -0.70
C GLY A 113 -16.13 12.31 -0.45
N GLN A 114 -16.66 11.09 -0.35
CA GLN A 114 -18.09 10.88 -0.06
C GLN A 114 -18.42 11.16 1.40
N ALA A 115 -17.58 10.76 2.35
CA ALA A 115 -17.78 11.08 3.76
C ALA A 115 -17.90 12.58 3.98
N ILE A 116 -17.02 13.39 3.36
CA ILE A 116 -17.11 14.86 3.42
C ILE A 116 -18.43 15.36 2.85
N SER A 117 -18.87 14.84 1.68
CA SER A 117 -20.11 15.27 1.05
C SER A 117 -21.35 14.82 1.82
N SER A 118 -21.29 13.66 2.47
CA SER A 118 -22.39 13.08 3.25
C SER A 118 -22.57 13.79 4.58
N VAL A 119 -21.49 14.17 5.26
CA VAL A 119 -21.55 15.02 6.46
C VAL A 119 -22.22 16.36 6.14
N ALA A 120 -21.85 16.99 5.02
CA ALA A 120 -22.48 18.26 4.62
C ALA A 120 -23.98 18.11 4.31
N LYS A 121 -24.42 16.98 3.73
CA LYS A 121 -25.83 16.68 3.43
C LYS A 121 -26.61 16.18 4.65
N GLY A 122 -25.97 15.38 5.52
CA GLY A 122 -26.57 14.84 6.74
C GLY A 122 -26.91 15.91 7.76
N ILE A 123 -26.03 16.89 7.92
CA ILE A 123 -26.29 18.08 8.75
C ILE A 123 -27.53 18.83 8.22
N ALA A 124 -27.72 18.84 6.90
CA ALA A 124 -28.86 19.53 6.29
C ALA A 124 -30.20 18.74 6.35
N LYS A 125 -30.16 17.40 6.48
CA LYS A 125 -31.34 16.52 6.38
C LYS A 125 -31.65 15.70 7.63
N GLY A 126 -30.71 15.59 8.59
CA GLY A 126 -30.88 14.82 9.81
C GLY A 126 -30.93 13.28 9.64
N ASP A 127 -30.50 12.76 8.49
CA ASP A 127 -30.52 11.33 8.17
C ASP A 127 -29.07 10.78 8.12
N THR A 128 -28.65 10.10 9.17
CA THR A 128 -27.30 9.53 9.33
C THR A 128 -27.23 8.04 9.00
N ASP A 129 -28.34 7.30 9.12
CA ASP A 129 -28.35 5.85 8.98
C ASP A 129 -27.99 5.35 7.57
N GLN A 130 -28.31 6.13 6.54
CA GLN A 130 -27.94 5.78 5.16
C GLN A 130 -26.47 6.03 4.88
N ILE A 131 -25.88 7.01 5.56
CA ILE A 131 -24.44 7.34 5.44
C ILE A 131 -23.60 6.18 5.98
N ASP A 132 -23.96 5.66 7.15
CA ASP A 132 -23.22 4.56 7.79
C ASP A 132 -23.22 3.30 6.91
N LYS A 133 -24.37 2.92 6.35
CA LYS A 133 -24.46 1.77 5.43
C LYS A 133 -23.63 1.91 4.16
N GLU A 134 -23.55 3.13 3.60
CA GLU A 134 -22.74 3.38 2.42
C GLU A 134 -21.23 3.33 2.74
N ILE A 135 -20.83 3.82 3.90
CA ILE A 135 -19.44 3.76 4.38
C ILE A 135 -19.07 2.29 4.61
N ASP A 136 -19.89 1.52 5.32
CA ASP A 136 -19.64 0.11 5.59
C ASP A 136 -19.46 -0.71 4.31
N ALA A 137 -20.34 -0.53 3.34
CA ALA A 137 -20.25 -1.24 2.07
C ALA A 137 -18.94 -0.94 1.31
N LYS A 138 -18.47 0.31 1.37
CA LYS A 138 -17.22 0.72 0.70
C LYS A 138 -15.99 0.27 1.48
N THR A 139 -16.05 0.30 2.81
CA THR A 139 -14.99 -0.23 3.67
C THR A 139 -14.79 -1.73 3.39
N ALA A 140 -15.87 -2.49 3.22
CA ALA A 140 -15.79 -3.90 2.84
C ALA A 140 -15.03 -4.11 1.51
N VAL A 141 -15.22 -3.22 0.52
CA VAL A 141 -14.49 -3.29 -0.76
C VAL A 141 -12.99 -3.03 -0.55
N VAL A 142 -12.63 -2.04 0.28
CA VAL A 142 -11.22 -1.73 0.60
C VAL A 142 -10.58 -2.92 1.29
N THR A 143 -11.21 -3.47 2.33
CA THR A 143 -10.74 -4.67 3.03
C THR A 143 -10.52 -5.84 2.07
N GLN A 144 -11.49 -6.11 1.18
CA GLN A 144 -11.37 -7.20 0.22
C GLN A 144 -10.20 -6.98 -0.75
N THR A 145 -9.95 -5.74 -1.17
CA THR A 145 -8.82 -5.44 -2.06
C THR A 145 -7.49 -5.52 -1.30
N ALA A 146 -7.44 -5.09 -0.05
CA ALA A 146 -6.28 -5.25 0.81
C ALA A 146 -5.91 -6.73 1.01
N LEU A 147 -6.90 -7.61 1.22
CA LEU A 147 -6.66 -9.05 1.32
C LEU A 147 -6.10 -9.66 0.02
N LYS A 148 -6.42 -9.10 -1.16
CA LYS A 148 -5.78 -9.53 -2.42
C LYS A 148 -4.29 -9.17 -2.41
N ILE A 149 -3.92 -8.00 -1.91
CA ILE A 149 -2.51 -7.61 -1.76
C ILE A 149 -1.76 -8.61 -0.90
N CYS A 150 -2.36 -9.05 0.23
CA CYS A 150 -1.73 -10.04 1.09
C CYS A 150 -1.59 -11.41 0.40
N GLY A 151 -2.58 -11.81 -0.41
CA GLY A 151 -2.48 -13.01 -1.25
C GLY A 151 -1.35 -12.92 -2.29
N ASP A 152 -1.19 -11.77 -2.94
CA ASP A 152 -0.08 -11.54 -3.88
C ASP A 152 1.28 -11.55 -3.16
N LEU A 153 1.36 -10.97 -1.96
CA LEU A 153 2.57 -11.00 -1.13
C LEU A 153 2.94 -12.43 -0.74
N ALA A 154 1.96 -13.26 -0.38
CA ALA A 154 2.17 -14.68 -0.13
C ALA A 154 2.65 -15.42 -1.40
N GLY A 155 2.15 -15.04 -2.57
CA GLY A 155 2.61 -15.55 -3.85
C GLY A 155 4.06 -15.17 -4.18
N ILE A 156 4.47 -13.93 -3.86
CA ILE A 156 5.87 -13.49 -3.93
C ILE A 156 6.74 -14.36 -3.02
N LYS A 157 6.33 -14.50 -1.75
CA LYS A 157 7.05 -15.33 -0.76
C LYS A 157 7.25 -16.77 -1.24
N THR A 158 6.20 -17.38 -1.75
CA THR A 158 6.26 -18.75 -2.28
C THR A 158 7.26 -18.89 -3.43
N ALA A 159 7.23 -17.98 -4.39
CA ALA A 159 8.16 -17.98 -5.51
C ALA A 159 9.60 -17.69 -5.04
N GLN A 160 9.78 -16.77 -4.10
CA GLN A 160 11.05 -16.42 -3.48
C GLN A 160 11.71 -17.64 -2.81
N ASP A 161 10.97 -18.36 -1.98
CA ASP A 161 11.49 -19.52 -1.26
C ASP A 161 11.89 -20.64 -2.22
N ALA A 162 11.04 -20.89 -3.23
CA ALA A 162 11.33 -21.90 -4.27
C ALA A 162 12.57 -21.52 -5.10
N LEU A 163 12.73 -20.23 -5.47
CA LEU A 163 13.92 -19.74 -6.17
C LEU A 163 15.17 -19.86 -5.29
N ALA A 164 15.12 -19.46 -4.02
CA ALA A 164 16.24 -19.55 -3.11
C ALA A 164 16.72 -21.00 -2.88
N SER A 165 15.81 -21.97 -2.94
CA SER A 165 16.15 -23.40 -2.82
C SER A 165 16.78 -23.99 -4.07
N GLN A 166 16.40 -23.49 -5.27
CA GLN A 166 16.76 -24.08 -6.57
C GLN A 166 17.85 -23.30 -7.30
N LEU A 167 18.08 -22.03 -6.94
CA LEU A 167 19.00 -21.13 -7.63
C LEU A 167 19.95 -20.47 -6.62
N PRO A 168 21.19 -20.95 -6.46
CA PRO A 168 22.15 -20.41 -5.49
C PRO A 168 22.36 -18.90 -5.61
N ALA A 169 22.33 -18.34 -6.82
CA ALA A 169 22.47 -16.90 -7.05
C ALA A 169 21.30 -16.08 -6.47
N PHE A 170 20.14 -16.70 -6.21
CA PHE A 170 18.96 -16.03 -5.64
C PHE A 170 18.94 -16.03 -4.10
N LYS A 171 19.77 -16.84 -3.44
CA LYS A 171 19.81 -16.96 -1.98
C LYS A 171 19.91 -15.63 -1.22
N PRO A 172 20.69 -14.63 -1.66
CA PRO A 172 20.75 -13.34 -0.98
C PRO A 172 19.41 -12.62 -0.84
N TYR A 173 18.47 -12.92 -1.73
CA TYR A 173 17.15 -12.27 -1.80
C TYR A 173 16.04 -13.06 -1.09
N ALA A 174 16.40 -14.18 -0.44
CA ALA A 174 15.45 -15.11 0.19
C ALA A 174 14.69 -14.53 1.41
N ALA A 175 15.18 -13.43 1.99
CA ALA A 175 14.61 -12.84 3.18
C ALA A 175 13.91 -11.49 2.93
N ILE A 176 13.70 -11.09 1.66
CA ILE A 176 13.04 -9.82 1.34
C ILE A 176 11.58 -9.85 1.82
N VAL A 177 10.85 -10.92 1.53
CA VAL A 177 9.53 -11.16 2.10
C VAL A 177 9.67 -12.27 3.12
N ASP A 178 9.45 -11.98 4.39
CA ASP A 178 9.44 -12.99 5.45
C ASP A 178 8.01 -13.49 5.74
N ALA A 179 7.90 -14.52 6.59
CA ALA A 179 6.61 -15.10 6.94
C ALA A 179 5.77 -14.14 7.81
N GLY A 180 6.42 -13.29 8.60
CA GLY A 180 5.75 -12.29 9.44
C GLY A 180 5.03 -11.26 8.57
N ALA A 181 5.68 -10.76 7.52
CA ALA A 181 5.10 -9.76 6.63
C ALA A 181 3.76 -10.20 6.00
N VAL A 182 3.60 -11.49 5.68
CA VAL A 182 2.34 -12.03 5.15
C VAL A 182 1.26 -12.09 6.23
N ILE A 183 1.63 -12.56 7.43
CA ILE A 183 0.71 -12.69 8.57
C ILE A 183 0.21 -11.31 9.02
N ASP A 184 1.13 -10.36 9.16
CA ASP A 184 0.81 -8.99 9.58
C ASP A 184 -0.06 -8.30 8.53
N CYS A 185 0.22 -8.47 7.24
CA CYS A 185 -0.63 -7.97 6.17
C CYS A 185 -2.08 -8.46 6.29
N GLU A 186 -2.30 -9.77 6.54
CA GLU A 186 -3.65 -10.32 6.66
C GLU A 186 -4.37 -9.83 7.91
N LYS A 187 -3.64 -9.58 8.98
CA LYS A 187 -4.19 -9.02 10.22
C LYS A 187 -4.60 -7.56 9.99
N ASP A 188 -3.69 -6.74 9.49
CA ASP A 188 -3.92 -5.31 9.29
C ASP A 188 -5.03 -5.05 8.25
N ALA A 189 -5.22 -5.96 7.29
CA ALA A 189 -6.32 -5.85 6.32
C ALA A 189 -7.71 -6.12 6.93
N LYS A 190 -7.81 -6.70 8.14
CA LYS A 190 -9.07 -7.05 8.80
C LYS A 190 -9.43 -6.11 9.95
N ASP A 191 -8.46 -5.36 10.46
CA ASP A 191 -8.61 -4.37 11.53
C ASP A 191 -9.03 -3.00 10.96
#